data_fdef40c9b282d09ed1f877564596db33
#
_entry.id   fdef40c9b282d09ed1f877564596db33
#
_cell.length_a   1.000
_cell.length_b   1.000
_cell.length_c   1.000
_cell.angle_alpha   90.00
_cell.angle_beta   90.00
_cell.angle_gamma   90.00
#
_symmetry.space_group_name_H-M   'P 1'
#
loop_
_entity.id
_entity.type
_entity.pdbx_description
1 polymer ?
#
loop_
_entity_poly.entity_id
_entity_poly.type
_entity_poly.pdbx_seq_one_letter_code
_entity_poly.pdbx_strand_id
1 'polypeptide(L)'
;MTTKFLTAKDSDLKIAADIIKSGGNVILPTETVYGLGADAFNPNAVKNIFKAKGRPADNPLIAHISNIDMLDELAADVPQAAKRLADKFWPGPLTMIFKKCERVPYETTGGLETIAVRMPDNKTARRLIELAQTPIAAPSANLSGKPSPTTFRHCTEDMNGRVDAIIDGGDCRIGVESTVIDMSGEKPVLLRPGDVTAEQLSEILGNVEVVTSVKDGEKPKSPGLKYKHYSPDADVVILSGNVDEVKNFIARQSKVHKCGMLVFDEFPKFDAQEIISLGSLKNPQSAMHRLFTALREMDERGVEIIFAPEISEKERWRAVHNRLYRAAGEKVLNLSDSAAVSDFEIGTEKNVLDADSETKDESRAKKVLFVCTGNTCRSPMAEGLFNYECKKRGIEAVAESAGLFADESAVSRNSAAVMREIGIDISNHRSRQLTPEMIDKADLVLVMTASHKMTILSAFLSKKIDDKVFTFSDYLGTPSEVPDPFGGDETVYRTCRDKLAELIDKVLNKGF
;
A
#
# COMPACT_ATOMS: atom_id res chain seq x y z
N MET A 1 21.19 0.97 9.56
CA MET A 1 21.40 -0.48 9.36
C MET A 1 22.18 -0.68 8.08
N THR A 2 23.13 -1.63 8.00
CA THR A 2 23.86 -1.90 6.75
C THR A 2 23.29 -3.16 6.13
N THR A 3 22.72 -3.03 4.93
CA THR A 3 22.16 -4.15 4.19
C THR A 3 23.27 -4.94 3.44
N LYS A 4 23.29 -6.25 3.58
CA LYS A 4 24.20 -7.13 2.82
C LYS A 4 23.61 -7.45 1.45
N PHE A 5 24.41 -7.37 0.40
CA PHE A 5 24.04 -7.81 -0.94
C PHE A 5 24.65 -9.21 -1.18
N LEU A 6 23.79 -10.17 -1.39
CA LEU A 6 24.14 -11.60 -1.53
C LEU A 6 23.77 -12.10 -2.93
N THR A 7 24.39 -13.19 -3.36
CA THR A 7 24.09 -13.85 -4.63
C THR A 7 23.32 -15.17 -4.40
N ALA A 8 22.87 -15.80 -5.48
CA ALA A 8 22.21 -17.12 -5.42
C ALA A 8 23.18 -18.31 -5.18
N LYS A 9 24.46 -18.06 -4.85
CA LYS A 9 25.43 -19.11 -4.51
C LYS A 9 25.16 -19.70 -3.13
N ASP A 10 25.40 -20.99 -2.97
CA ASP A 10 25.16 -21.73 -1.70
C ASP A 10 25.90 -21.10 -0.49
N SER A 11 27.09 -20.53 -0.69
CA SER A 11 27.81 -19.79 0.37
C SER A 11 27.03 -18.61 0.91
N ASP A 12 26.44 -17.82 0.01
CA ASP A 12 25.69 -16.63 0.33
C ASP A 12 24.30 -16.98 0.89
N LEU A 13 23.68 -18.06 0.36
CA LEU A 13 22.42 -18.58 0.88
C LEU A 13 22.55 -19.13 2.30
N LYS A 14 23.71 -19.68 2.70
CA LYS A 14 23.98 -20.03 4.11
C LYS A 14 24.01 -18.80 4.99
N ILE A 15 24.67 -17.71 4.55
CA ILE A 15 24.66 -16.42 5.29
C ILE A 15 23.23 -15.91 5.45
N ALA A 16 22.44 -15.95 4.37
CA ALA A 16 21.04 -15.53 4.41
C ALA A 16 20.18 -16.40 5.35
N ALA A 17 20.40 -17.72 5.34
CA ALA A 17 19.72 -18.66 6.23
C ALA A 17 20.08 -18.42 7.70
N ASP A 18 21.32 -18.10 8.02
CA ASP A 18 21.75 -17.76 9.38
C ASP A 18 21.13 -16.45 9.86
N ILE A 19 20.94 -15.47 8.97
CA ILE A 19 20.19 -14.24 9.26
C ILE A 19 18.75 -14.58 9.62
N ILE A 20 18.04 -15.40 8.83
CA ILE A 20 16.67 -15.83 9.10
C ILE A 20 16.58 -16.55 10.46
N LYS A 21 17.47 -17.52 10.73
CA LYS A 21 17.52 -18.27 12.01
C LYS A 21 17.76 -17.39 13.20
N SER A 22 18.50 -16.30 13.05
CA SER A 22 18.75 -15.32 14.12
C SER A 22 17.63 -14.28 14.27
N GLY A 23 16.52 -14.38 13.53
CA GLY A 23 15.37 -13.47 13.60
C GLY A 23 15.52 -12.23 12.73
N GLY A 24 16.47 -12.20 11.79
CA GLY A 24 16.63 -11.13 10.80
C GLY A 24 15.70 -11.27 9.60
N ASN A 25 15.77 -10.27 8.71
CA ASN A 25 14.96 -10.19 7.49
C ASN A 25 15.80 -10.25 6.23
N VAL A 26 15.41 -11.09 5.28
CA VAL A 26 16.12 -11.29 4.01
C VAL A 26 15.17 -11.12 2.84
N ILE A 27 15.54 -10.34 1.84
CA ILE A 27 14.81 -10.28 0.57
C ILE A 27 15.29 -11.42 -0.31
N LEU A 28 14.31 -12.21 -0.80
CA LEU A 28 14.54 -13.40 -1.62
C LEU A 28 13.78 -13.32 -2.95
N PRO A 29 14.37 -13.84 -4.05
CA PRO A 29 13.71 -13.90 -5.35
C PRO A 29 12.65 -15.00 -5.35
N THR A 30 11.55 -14.79 -6.06
CA THR A 30 10.61 -15.83 -6.47
C THR A 30 10.34 -15.74 -7.96
N GLU A 31 9.60 -16.70 -8.53
CA GLU A 31 9.20 -16.63 -9.94
C GLU A 31 8.11 -15.56 -10.18
N THR A 32 7.43 -15.08 -9.13
CA THR A 32 6.38 -14.07 -9.20
C THR A 32 6.90 -12.66 -8.96
N VAL A 33 7.27 -12.34 -7.73
CA VAL A 33 7.86 -11.08 -7.29
C VAL A 33 8.88 -11.37 -6.19
N TYR A 34 9.77 -10.44 -5.89
CA TYR A 34 10.65 -10.56 -4.73
C TYR A 34 9.85 -10.46 -3.42
N GLY A 35 10.22 -11.29 -2.44
CA GLY A 35 9.61 -11.35 -1.12
C GLY A 35 10.54 -10.83 -0.02
N LEU A 36 10.01 -10.10 0.96
CA LEU A 36 10.73 -9.76 2.19
C LEU A 36 10.45 -10.82 3.25
N GLY A 37 11.42 -11.69 3.49
CA GLY A 37 11.28 -12.91 4.26
C GLY A 37 11.76 -12.83 5.69
N ALA A 38 11.06 -13.54 6.58
CA ALA A 38 11.45 -13.83 7.95
C ALA A 38 10.99 -15.23 8.35
N ASP A 39 11.53 -15.78 9.44
CA ASP A 39 11.02 -17.01 10.04
C ASP A 39 9.53 -16.88 10.39
N ALA A 40 8.68 -17.73 9.78
CA ALA A 40 7.23 -17.69 9.93
C ALA A 40 6.76 -17.99 11.36
N PHE A 41 7.59 -18.64 12.17
CA PHE A 41 7.29 -18.98 13.57
C PHE A 41 7.83 -17.96 14.57
N ASN A 42 8.60 -16.96 14.12
CA ASN A 42 9.17 -15.94 15.00
C ASN A 42 8.38 -14.62 14.93
N PRO A 43 7.50 -14.31 15.93
CA PRO A 43 6.66 -13.12 15.89
C PRO A 43 7.45 -11.80 15.85
N ASN A 44 8.66 -11.75 16.44
CA ASN A 44 9.48 -10.56 16.41
C ASN A 44 10.12 -10.31 15.04
N ALA A 45 10.58 -11.38 14.36
CA ALA A 45 11.09 -11.30 13.01
C ALA A 45 10.00 -10.87 12.02
N VAL A 46 8.77 -11.36 12.19
CA VAL A 46 7.60 -10.95 11.42
C VAL A 46 7.24 -9.47 11.65
N LYS A 47 7.27 -8.99 12.89
CA LYS A 47 7.04 -7.55 13.19
C LYS A 47 8.06 -6.65 12.48
N ASN A 48 9.30 -7.10 12.34
CA ASN A 48 10.34 -6.36 11.61
C ASN A 48 10.01 -6.23 10.11
N ILE A 49 9.33 -7.22 9.49
CA ILE A 49 8.83 -7.09 8.11
C ILE A 49 7.90 -5.88 7.98
N PHE A 50 6.89 -5.78 8.86
CA PHE A 50 5.92 -4.68 8.82
C PHE A 50 6.61 -3.33 9.05
N LYS A 51 7.55 -3.27 10.00
CA LYS A 51 8.35 -2.06 10.28
C LYS A 51 9.19 -1.64 9.07
N ALA A 52 9.91 -2.58 8.43
CA ALA A 52 10.75 -2.29 7.28
C ALA A 52 9.97 -1.73 6.09
N LYS A 53 8.75 -2.24 5.87
CA LYS A 53 7.85 -1.84 4.78
C LYS A 53 7.01 -0.59 5.08
N GLY A 54 6.87 -0.16 6.33
CA GLY A 54 5.84 0.80 6.74
C GLY A 54 4.41 0.27 6.51
N ARG A 55 4.19 -1.06 6.72
CA ARG A 55 2.91 -1.73 6.44
C ARG A 55 2.13 -1.98 7.72
N PRO A 56 0.79 -1.81 7.73
CA PRO A 56 -0.06 -2.23 8.85
C PRO A 56 0.05 -3.73 9.13
N ALA A 57 0.05 -4.11 10.41
CA ALA A 57 0.24 -5.49 10.86
C ALA A 57 -1.03 -6.36 10.76
N ASP A 58 -2.18 -5.80 10.37
CA ASP A 58 -3.47 -6.49 10.19
C ASP A 58 -3.60 -7.26 8.86
N ASN A 59 -2.58 -7.23 8.02
CA ASN A 59 -2.58 -7.82 6.69
C ASN A 59 -1.73 -9.10 6.68
N PRO A 60 -2.32 -10.31 6.49
CA PRO A 60 -1.63 -11.58 6.63
C PRO A 60 -0.46 -11.73 5.65
N LEU A 61 0.51 -12.57 6.01
CA LEU A 61 1.66 -12.92 5.19
C LEU A 61 1.47 -14.31 4.55
N ILE A 62 2.26 -14.60 3.51
CA ILE A 62 2.30 -15.92 2.88
C ILE A 62 3.52 -16.65 3.41
N ALA A 63 3.33 -17.83 4.02
CA ALA A 63 4.42 -18.72 4.41
C ALA A 63 4.90 -19.52 3.19
N HIS A 64 6.17 -19.40 2.87
CA HIS A 64 6.82 -20.12 1.77
C HIS A 64 7.50 -21.37 2.30
N ILE A 65 7.27 -22.49 1.62
CA ILE A 65 7.84 -23.82 1.95
C ILE A 65 8.73 -24.33 0.82
N SER A 66 9.69 -25.22 1.14
CA SER A 66 10.57 -25.84 0.15
C SER A 66 10.12 -27.24 -0.26
N ASN A 67 9.37 -27.93 0.58
CA ASN A 67 8.81 -29.26 0.34
C ASN A 67 7.42 -29.36 1.00
N ILE A 68 6.68 -30.41 0.64
CA ILE A 68 5.30 -30.60 1.10
C ILE A 68 5.19 -30.94 2.58
N ASP A 69 6.21 -31.59 3.18
CA ASP A 69 6.16 -32.00 4.57
C ASP A 69 6.10 -30.79 5.52
N MET A 70 6.66 -29.65 5.11
CA MET A 70 6.56 -28.39 5.88
C MET A 70 5.12 -27.86 5.98
N LEU A 71 4.19 -28.33 5.14
CA LEU A 71 2.79 -27.92 5.21
C LEU A 71 2.12 -28.38 6.50
N ASP A 72 2.49 -29.56 7.00
CA ASP A 72 1.93 -30.14 8.24
C ASP A 72 2.30 -29.32 9.48
N GLU A 73 3.37 -28.52 9.42
CA GLU A 73 3.77 -27.61 10.50
C GLU A 73 2.95 -26.30 10.51
N LEU A 74 2.29 -25.97 9.40
CA LEU A 74 1.58 -24.71 9.19
C LEU A 74 0.06 -24.87 9.20
N ALA A 75 -0.45 -25.94 8.59
CA ALA A 75 -1.88 -26.18 8.37
C ALA A 75 -2.40 -27.30 9.26
N ALA A 76 -3.48 -27.01 10.01
CA ALA A 76 -4.12 -27.98 10.90
C ALA A 76 -4.94 -29.04 10.13
N ASP A 77 -5.45 -28.69 8.96
CA ASP A 77 -6.23 -29.56 8.09
C ASP A 77 -5.96 -29.23 6.62
N VAL A 78 -5.62 -30.25 5.83
CA VAL A 78 -5.31 -30.10 4.39
C VAL A 78 -6.31 -30.94 3.58
N PRO A 79 -7.35 -30.31 3.02
CA PRO A 79 -8.36 -31.02 2.22
C PRO A 79 -7.75 -31.79 1.06
N GLN A 80 -8.34 -32.93 0.69
CA GLN A 80 -7.89 -33.73 -0.44
C GLN A 80 -7.90 -32.93 -1.79
N ALA A 81 -8.80 -31.98 -1.90
CA ALA A 81 -8.86 -31.07 -3.05
C ALA A 81 -7.60 -30.17 -3.12
N ALA A 82 -7.10 -29.70 -1.98
CA ALA A 82 -5.86 -28.91 -1.91
C ALA A 82 -4.62 -29.77 -2.27
N LYS A 83 -4.59 -31.05 -1.89
CA LYS A 83 -3.51 -31.96 -2.30
C LYS A 83 -3.45 -32.10 -3.83
N ARG A 84 -4.61 -32.25 -4.49
CA ARG A 84 -4.66 -32.30 -5.98
C ARG A 84 -4.19 -30.98 -6.63
N LEU A 85 -4.47 -29.83 -6.02
CA LEU A 85 -3.95 -28.54 -6.48
C LEU A 85 -2.44 -28.45 -6.28
N ALA A 86 -1.92 -28.89 -5.13
CA ALA A 86 -0.49 -28.95 -4.85
C ALA A 86 0.25 -29.83 -5.87
N ASP A 87 -0.25 -31.04 -6.16
CA ASP A 87 0.33 -31.96 -7.13
C ASP A 87 0.44 -31.34 -8.54
N LYS A 88 -0.52 -30.48 -8.93
CA LYS A 88 -0.54 -29.84 -10.27
C LYS A 88 0.24 -28.53 -10.32
N PHE A 89 0.21 -27.71 -9.26
CA PHE A 89 0.66 -26.33 -9.30
C PHE A 89 1.81 -26.00 -8.35
N TRP A 90 2.29 -26.94 -7.52
CA TRP A 90 3.46 -26.77 -6.67
C TRP A 90 4.62 -27.67 -7.13
N PRO A 91 5.84 -27.11 -7.18
CA PRO A 91 6.22 -25.71 -6.96
C PRO A 91 5.63 -24.79 -8.03
N GLY A 92 5.10 -23.61 -7.61
CA GLY A 92 4.54 -22.67 -8.57
C GLY A 92 3.77 -21.48 -7.98
N PRO A 93 3.10 -20.69 -8.84
CA PRO A 93 2.50 -19.42 -8.48
C PRO A 93 1.08 -19.56 -7.89
N LEU A 94 0.84 -20.61 -7.11
CA LEU A 94 -0.41 -20.83 -6.39
C LEU A 94 -0.18 -20.75 -4.88
N THR A 95 -0.94 -19.90 -4.21
CA THR A 95 -1.04 -19.81 -2.76
C THR A 95 -2.38 -20.38 -2.31
N MET A 96 -2.36 -21.28 -1.33
CA MET A 96 -3.56 -21.85 -0.73
C MET A 96 -3.67 -21.42 0.73
N ILE A 97 -4.89 -21.08 1.18
CA ILE A 97 -5.17 -20.70 2.56
C ILE A 97 -5.80 -21.88 3.28
N PHE A 98 -5.31 -22.18 4.48
CA PHE A 98 -5.73 -23.27 5.35
C PHE A 98 -6.05 -22.76 6.76
N LYS A 99 -6.73 -23.56 7.58
CA LYS A 99 -6.76 -23.36 9.03
C LYS A 99 -5.34 -23.51 9.57
N LYS A 100 -4.88 -22.57 10.40
CA LYS A 100 -3.51 -22.58 10.92
C LYS A 100 -3.33 -23.60 12.04
N CYS A 101 -2.12 -24.15 12.18
CA CYS A 101 -1.69 -24.84 13.41
C CYS A 101 -1.47 -23.84 14.55
N GLU A 102 -1.57 -24.31 15.80
CA GLU A 102 -1.33 -23.48 17.01
C GLU A 102 0.07 -22.84 17.04
N ARG A 103 1.07 -23.53 16.50
CA ARG A 103 2.46 -23.07 16.42
C ARG A 103 2.61 -21.77 15.61
N VAL A 104 1.71 -21.48 14.65
CA VAL A 104 1.79 -20.28 13.81
C VAL A 104 1.33 -19.06 14.61
N PRO A 105 2.19 -18.05 14.82
CA PRO A 105 1.84 -16.85 15.57
C PRO A 105 0.84 -15.98 14.82
N TYR A 106 0.03 -15.24 15.56
CA TYR A 106 -0.97 -14.33 14.98
C TYR A 106 -0.34 -13.16 14.20
N GLU A 107 0.88 -12.79 14.51
CA GLU A 107 1.63 -11.81 13.74
C GLU A 107 1.81 -12.23 12.28
N THR A 108 2.04 -13.52 12.03
CA THR A 108 2.17 -14.06 10.66
C THR A 108 0.85 -14.07 9.92
N THR A 109 -0.25 -14.28 10.61
CA THR A 109 -1.59 -14.40 10.03
C THR A 109 -2.39 -13.08 10.07
N GLY A 110 -1.82 -11.98 10.56
CA GLY A 110 -2.55 -10.73 10.74
C GLY A 110 -3.73 -10.84 11.72
N GLY A 111 -3.64 -11.76 12.68
CA GLY A 111 -4.69 -12.05 13.67
C GLY A 111 -5.81 -12.94 13.16
N LEU A 112 -5.60 -13.68 12.06
CA LEU A 112 -6.57 -14.64 11.51
C LEU A 112 -6.28 -16.07 12.00
N GLU A 113 -7.33 -16.91 12.03
CA GLU A 113 -7.23 -18.36 12.28
C GLU A 113 -6.79 -19.17 11.04
N THR A 114 -6.37 -18.47 9.99
CA THR A 114 -5.95 -19.08 8.73
C THR A 114 -4.55 -18.65 8.36
N ILE A 115 -3.84 -19.52 7.65
CA ILE A 115 -2.49 -19.31 7.10
C ILE A 115 -2.48 -19.50 5.60
N ALA A 116 -1.85 -18.58 4.88
CA ALA A 116 -1.59 -18.71 3.45
C ALA A 116 -0.23 -19.39 3.24
N VAL A 117 -0.19 -20.45 2.44
CA VAL A 117 1.02 -21.24 2.18
C VAL A 117 1.28 -21.37 0.69
N ARG A 118 2.55 -21.31 0.30
CA ARG A 118 2.99 -21.47 -1.08
C ARG A 118 4.34 -22.19 -1.16
N MET A 119 4.50 -23.06 -2.17
CA MET A 119 5.80 -23.59 -2.56
C MET A 119 6.26 -22.90 -3.85
N PRO A 120 7.22 -21.94 -3.81
CA PRO A 120 7.60 -21.16 -4.99
C PRO A 120 8.41 -21.99 -6.01
N ASP A 121 8.18 -21.74 -7.30
CA ASP A 121 9.01 -22.30 -8.38
C ASP A 121 10.27 -21.43 -8.62
N ASN A 122 11.07 -21.31 -7.57
CA ASN A 122 12.37 -20.63 -7.63
C ASN A 122 13.38 -21.42 -6.81
N LYS A 123 14.45 -21.86 -7.46
CA LYS A 123 15.49 -22.71 -6.84
C LYS A 123 16.17 -22.00 -5.67
N THR A 124 16.48 -20.72 -5.81
CA THR A 124 17.14 -19.91 -4.77
C THR A 124 16.26 -19.79 -3.53
N ALA A 125 14.96 -19.48 -3.71
CA ALA A 125 14.00 -19.41 -2.60
C ALA A 125 13.88 -20.73 -1.87
N ARG A 126 13.65 -21.83 -2.57
CA ARG A 126 13.53 -23.16 -1.96
C ARG A 126 14.82 -23.57 -1.24
N ARG A 127 16.00 -23.31 -1.86
CA ARG A 127 17.29 -23.62 -1.23
C ARG A 127 17.53 -22.80 0.05
N LEU A 128 17.14 -21.54 0.07
CA LEU A 128 17.17 -20.71 1.28
C LEU A 128 16.28 -21.28 2.38
N ILE A 129 15.05 -21.67 2.06
CA ILE A 129 14.10 -22.27 3.02
C ILE A 129 14.64 -23.57 3.59
N GLU A 130 15.22 -24.44 2.74
CA GLU A 130 15.90 -25.68 3.17
C GLU A 130 17.03 -25.40 4.17
N LEU A 131 17.91 -24.43 3.84
CA LEU A 131 19.05 -24.07 4.69
C LEU A 131 18.59 -23.40 6.00
N ALA A 132 17.53 -22.61 5.95
CA ALA A 132 16.92 -21.98 7.12
C ALA A 132 16.20 -23.00 8.03
N GLN A 133 15.78 -24.14 7.50
CA GLN A 133 15.03 -25.18 8.21
C GLN A 133 13.74 -24.67 8.88
N THR A 134 13.12 -23.65 8.31
CA THR A 134 11.87 -23.06 8.77
C THR A 134 11.10 -22.48 7.58
N PRO A 135 9.74 -22.51 7.57
CA PRO A 135 8.96 -21.78 6.60
C PRO A 135 9.27 -20.28 6.66
N ILE A 136 9.35 -19.61 5.51
CA ILE A 136 9.65 -18.19 5.43
C ILE A 136 8.37 -17.40 5.13
N ALA A 137 7.89 -16.62 6.09
CA ALA A 137 6.78 -15.68 5.87
C ALA A 137 7.27 -14.46 5.08
N ALA A 138 6.65 -14.20 3.93
CA ALA A 138 7.06 -13.09 3.09
C ALA A 138 5.88 -12.41 2.35
N PRO A 139 5.70 -11.09 2.50
CA PRO A 139 4.99 -10.25 1.55
C PRO A 139 5.94 -9.85 0.41
N SER A 140 5.45 -9.15 -0.63
CA SER A 140 6.31 -8.52 -1.64
C SER A 140 7.33 -7.55 -1.00
N ALA A 141 8.50 -7.38 -1.60
CA ALA A 141 9.63 -6.64 -0.99
C ALA A 141 9.66 -5.14 -1.33
N ASN A 142 8.50 -4.50 -1.58
CA ASN A 142 8.35 -3.06 -1.81
C ASN A 142 8.03 -2.30 -0.53
N LEU A 143 8.22 -0.98 -0.54
CA LEU A 143 7.55 -0.08 0.40
C LEU A 143 6.04 -0.19 0.25
N SER A 144 5.29 -0.04 1.35
CA SER A 144 3.82 -0.21 1.31
C SER A 144 3.17 0.73 0.31
N GLY A 145 2.28 0.20 -0.55
CA GLY A 145 1.59 0.96 -1.59
C GLY A 145 2.28 0.96 -2.97
N LYS A 146 3.62 0.89 -3.05
CA LYS A 146 4.37 0.92 -4.32
C LYS A 146 4.22 -0.36 -5.15
N PRO A 147 4.52 -0.33 -6.47
CA PRO A 147 4.54 -1.52 -7.32
C PRO A 147 5.48 -2.59 -6.78
N SER A 148 5.07 -3.86 -6.84
CA SER A 148 5.87 -4.97 -6.32
C SER A 148 7.19 -5.11 -7.09
N PRO A 149 8.33 -5.39 -6.41
CA PRO A 149 9.62 -5.48 -7.05
C PRO A 149 9.76 -6.80 -7.81
N THR A 150 10.21 -6.73 -9.06
CA THR A 150 10.43 -7.87 -9.95
C THR A 150 11.88 -8.06 -10.31
N THR A 151 12.76 -7.15 -9.89
CA THR A 151 14.21 -7.19 -10.11
C THR A 151 14.97 -6.91 -8.81
N PHE A 152 16.24 -7.32 -8.76
CA PHE A 152 17.14 -6.98 -7.64
C PHE A 152 17.29 -5.47 -7.47
N ARG A 153 17.33 -4.70 -8.58
CA ARG A 153 17.42 -3.25 -8.57
C ARG A 153 16.23 -2.61 -7.84
N HIS A 154 15.00 -3.00 -8.14
CA HIS A 154 13.81 -2.51 -7.46
C HIS A 154 13.85 -2.76 -5.94
N CYS A 155 14.36 -3.95 -5.53
CA CYS A 155 14.52 -4.27 -4.12
C CYS A 155 15.56 -3.37 -3.43
N THR A 156 16.67 -3.08 -4.12
CA THR A 156 17.72 -2.22 -3.59
C THR A 156 17.24 -0.78 -3.42
N GLU A 157 16.50 -0.26 -4.39
CA GLU A 157 15.92 1.08 -4.35
C GLU A 157 14.95 1.24 -3.17
N ASP A 158 14.05 0.27 -2.96
CA ASP A 158 13.03 0.38 -1.92
C ASP A 158 13.56 0.05 -0.51
N MET A 159 14.50 -0.90 -0.38
CA MET A 159 14.75 -1.58 0.90
C MET A 159 16.20 -1.54 1.40
N ASN A 160 17.14 -0.93 0.66
CA ASN A 160 18.50 -0.74 1.15
C ASN A 160 18.52 0.08 2.44
N GLY A 161 19.27 -0.37 3.44
CA GLY A 161 19.31 0.25 4.77
C GLY A 161 18.14 -0.11 5.70
N ARG A 162 17.14 -0.90 5.23
CA ARG A 162 15.94 -1.27 5.98
C ARG A 162 15.88 -2.75 6.34
N VAL A 163 16.67 -3.59 5.67
CA VAL A 163 16.69 -5.06 5.82
C VAL A 163 18.12 -5.57 6.00
N ASP A 164 18.28 -6.77 6.54
CA ASP A 164 19.61 -7.33 6.83
C ASP A 164 20.33 -7.80 5.56
N ALA A 165 19.61 -8.38 4.60
CA ALA A 165 20.20 -8.81 3.33
C ALA A 165 19.21 -8.78 2.17
N ILE A 166 19.74 -8.64 0.94
CA ILE A 166 19.03 -8.77 -0.33
C ILE A 166 19.79 -9.78 -1.20
N ILE A 167 19.10 -10.81 -1.67
CA ILE A 167 19.66 -11.83 -2.56
C ILE A 167 19.39 -11.44 -4.01
N ASP A 168 20.44 -11.29 -4.81
CA ASP A 168 20.32 -11.18 -6.27
C ASP A 168 20.07 -12.57 -6.88
N GLY A 169 18.85 -12.80 -7.34
CA GLY A 169 18.44 -14.03 -8.03
C GLY A 169 17.94 -13.79 -9.45
N GLY A 170 18.24 -12.62 -10.03
CA GLY A 170 17.78 -12.20 -11.35
C GLY A 170 16.32 -11.77 -11.39
N ASP A 171 15.79 -11.55 -12.58
CA ASP A 171 14.44 -11.03 -12.80
C ASP A 171 13.37 -12.12 -12.57
N CYS A 172 12.22 -11.70 -12.03
CA CYS A 172 11.08 -12.58 -11.82
C CYS A 172 10.44 -12.96 -13.16
N ARG A 173 10.21 -14.25 -13.39
CA ARG A 173 9.67 -14.76 -14.66
C ARG A 173 8.22 -14.37 -14.92
N ILE A 174 7.39 -14.29 -13.89
CA ILE A 174 5.93 -14.00 -14.00
C ILE A 174 5.65 -12.51 -13.86
N GLY A 175 6.20 -11.83 -12.87
CA GLY A 175 6.12 -10.38 -12.72
C GLY A 175 4.91 -9.85 -11.94
N VAL A 176 3.92 -10.70 -11.61
CA VAL A 176 2.80 -10.39 -10.71
C VAL A 176 2.71 -11.42 -9.60
N GLU A 177 2.07 -11.10 -8.49
CA GLU A 177 1.95 -12.00 -7.34
C GLU A 177 1.13 -13.25 -7.68
N SER A 178 1.31 -14.29 -6.86
CA SER A 178 0.63 -15.59 -6.98
C SER A 178 -0.89 -15.47 -6.95
N THR A 179 -1.55 -16.41 -7.60
CA THR A 179 -2.97 -16.71 -7.37
C THR A 179 -3.20 -17.11 -5.91
N VAL A 180 -4.26 -16.62 -5.26
CA VAL A 180 -4.61 -16.99 -3.88
C VAL A 180 -6.01 -17.58 -3.84
N ILE A 181 -6.11 -18.84 -3.35
CA ILE A 181 -7.38 -19.55 -3.16
C ILE A 181 -7.56 -19.92 -1.68
N ASP A 182 -8.72 -19.63 -1.13
CA ASP A 182 -9.11 -20.03 0.23
C ASP A 182 -9.68 -21.46 0.19
N MET A 183 -8.97 -22.38 0.88
CA MET A 183 -9.34 -23.78 1.05
C MET A 183 -9.75 -24.10 2.50
N SER A 184 -9.85 -23.08 3.35
CA SER A 184 -10.16 -23.24 4.79
C SER A 184 -11.64 -23.43 5.09
N GLY A 185 -12.52 -23.10 4.13
CA GLY A 185 -13.97 -23.23 4.25
C GLY A 185 -14.51 -24.46 3.54
N GLU A 186 -15.85 -24.62 3.53
CA GLU A 186 -16.52 -25.72 2.84
C GLU A 186 -16.40 -25.65 1.31
N LYS A 187 -16.32 -24.43 0.76
CA LYS A 187 -16.19 -24.18 -0.67
C LYS A 187 -14.90 -23.40 -0.96
N PRO A 188 -14.17 -23.78 -2.03
CA PRO A 188 -13.01 -23.03 -2.47
C PRO A 188 -13.41 -21.64 -3.00
N VAL A 189 -12.66 -20.58 -2.58
CA VAL A 189 -12.90 -19.20 -3.01
C VAL A 189 -11.60 -18.59 -3.54
N LEU A 190 -11.61 -18.14 -4.79
CA LEU A 190 -10.51 -17.40 -5.40
C LEU A 190 -10.54 -15.95 -4.88
N LEU A 191 -9.52 -15.56 -4.09
CA LEU A 191 -9.41 -14.24 -3.46
C LEU A 191 -8.51 -13.29 -4.25
N ARG A 192 -7.52 -13.79 -4.95
CA ARG A 192 -6.61 -12.97 -5.76
C ARG A 192 -6.26 -13.69 -7.06
N PRO A 193 -6.58 -13.10 -8.22
CA PRO A 193 -6.17 -13.66 -9.50
C PRO A 193 -4.65 -13.53 -9.71
N GLY A 194 -4.05 -14.50 -10.40
CA GLY A 194 -2.64 -14.56 -10.77
C GLY A 194 -2.45 -15.41 -12.03
N ASP A 195 -1.25 -15.98 -12.24
CA ASP A 195 -0.95 -16.77 -13.44
C ASP A 195 -1.71 -18.12 -13.48
N VAL A 196 -2.02 -18.71 -12.31
CA VAL A 196 -2.97 -19.83 -12.25
C VAL A 196 -4.39 -19.25 -12.32
N THR A 197 -5.13 -19.59 -13.40
CA THR A 197 -6.43 -18.98 -13.67
C THR A 197 -7.59 -19.66 -12.93
N ALA A 198 -8.74 -18.99 -12.83
CA ALA A 198 -9.96 -19.56 -12.25
C ALA A 198 -10.43 -20.80 -13.04
N GLU A 199 -10.25 -20.79 -14.35
CA GLU A 199 -10.61 -21.87 -15.25
C GLU A 199 -9.75 -23.10 -14.96
N GLN A 200 -8.42 -22.96 -14.79
CA GLN A 200 -7.50 -24.04 -14.42
C GLN A 200 -7.81 -24.62 -13.03
N LEU A 201 -8.20 -23.77 -12.07
CA LEU A 201 -8.64 -24.23 -10.76
C LEU A 201 -9.95 -25.00 -10.84
N SER A 202 -10.89 -24.53 -11.66
CA SER A 202 -12.19 -25.17 -11.85
C SER A 202 -12.10 -26.54 -12.52
N GLU A 203 -11.08 -26.82 -13.32
CA GLU A 203 -10.82 -28.17 -13.88
C GLU A 203 -10.61 -29.22 -12.78
N ILE A 204 -10.06 -28.83 -11.62
CA ILE A 204 -9.75 -29.74 -10.50
C ILE A 204 -10.84 -29.72 -9.44
N LEU A 205 -11.41 -28.54 -9.17
CA LEU A 205 -12.29 -28.27 -8.04
C LEU A 205 -13.77 -28.22 -8.43
N GLY A 206 -14.09 -28.15 -9.73
CA GLY A 206 -15.42 -27.81 -10.20
C GLY A 206 -15.65 -26.29 -10.13
N ASN A 207 -16.80 -25.88 -9.62
CA ASN A 207 -17.10 -24.44 -9.51
C ASN A 207 -16.26 -23.75 -8.43
N VAL A 208 -15.54 -22.69 -8.81
CA VAL A 208 -14.75 -21.84 -7.92
C VAL A 208 -15.37 -20.45 -7.88
N GLU A 209 -15.80 -20.02 -6.71
CA GLU A 209 -16.30 -18.66 -6.49
C GLU A 209 -15.12 -17.66 -6.60
N VAL A 210 -15.36 -16.53 -7.27
CA VAL A 210 -14.36 -15.46 -7.41
C VAL A 210 -14.79 -14.25 -6.59
N VAL A 211 -14.02 -13.89 -5.56
CA VAL A 211 -14.26 -12.74 -4.70
C VAL A 211 -13.04 -11.83 -4.74
N THR A 212 -13.18 -10.66 -5.35
CA THR A 212 -12.07 -9.71 -5.56
C THR A 212 -12.13 -8.47 -4.65
N SER A 213 -13.16 -8.36 -3.82
CA SER A 213 -13.32 -7.28 -2.83
C SER A 213 -13.69 -7.83 -1.46
N VAL A 214 -13.32 -7.10 -0.41
CA VAL A 214 -13.68 -7.40 0.99
C VAL A 214 -14.89 -6.56 1.36
N LYS A 215 -15.87 -7.13 2.05
CA LYS A 215 -16.98 -6.36 2.59
C LYS A 215 -16.50 -5.41 3.69
N ASP A 216 -17.17 -4.26 3.82
CA ASP A 216 -16.85 -3.28 4.85
C ASP A 216 -16.89 -3.93 6.25
N GLY A 217 -15.82 -3.71 7.03
CA GLY A 217 -15.67 -4.27 8.38
C GLY A 217 -15.04 -5.66 8.46
N GLU A 218 -14.85 -6.38 7.37
CA GLU A 218 -14.16 -7.67 7.38
C GLU A 218 -12.64 -7.53 7.28
N LYS A 219 -11.90 -8.38 7.98
CA LYS A 219 -10.44 -8.48 7.82
C LYS A 219 -10.11 -9.21 6.51
N PRO A 220 -9.18 -8.67 5.70
CA PRO A 220 -8.79 -9.31 4.45
C PRO A 220 -8.09 -10.65 4.73
N LYS A 221 -8.58 -11.72 4.15
CA LYS A 221 -7.94 -13.05 4.23
C LYS A 221 -6.71 -13.20 3.32
N SER A 222 -6.50 -12.26 2.40
CA SER A 222 -5.40 -12.27 1.44
C SER A 222 -4.77 -10.87 1.30
N PRO A 223 -3.45 -10.78 1.10
CA PRO A 223 -2.79 -9.53 0.77
C PRO A 223 -3.36 -8.91 -0.51
N GLY A 224 -3.50 -7.56 -0.54
CA GLY A 224 -3.92 -6.83 -1.73
C GLY A 224 -5.43 -6.63 -1.91
N LEU A 225 -6.26 -6.97 -0.92
CA LEU A 225 -7.72 -6.82 -1.01
C LEU A 225 -8.27 -5.51 -0.44
N LYS A 226 -7.57 -4.84 0.51
CA LYS A 226 -8.16 -3.78 1.33
C LYS A 226 -7.65 -2.36 1.02
N TYR A 227 -6.42 -2.19 0.52
CA TYR A 227 -5.76 -0.87 0.41
C TYR A 227 -5.41 -0.54 -1.04
N LYS A 228 -5.21 0.77 -1.34
CA LYS A 228 -4.58 1.18 -2.61
C LYS A 228 -3.22 0.50 -2.68
N HIS A 229 -3.01 -0.31 -3.70
CA HIS A 229 -1.82 -1.13 -3.89
C HIS A 229 -1.25 -0.91 -5.28
N TYR A 230 0.06 -1.15 -5.44
CA TYR A 230 0.76 -1.14 -6.72
C TYR A 230 0.83 0.22 -7.39
N SER A 231 0.59 1.30 -6.63
CA SER A 231 0.57 2.65 -7.20
C SER A 231 2.00 3.17 -7.38
N PRO A 232 2.37 3.60 -8.59
CA PRO A 232 3.54 4.44 -8.80
C PRO A 232 3.35 5.81 -8.12
N ASP A 233 4.38 6.67 -8.18
CA ASP A 233 4.29 8.04 -7.69
C ASP A 233 3.42 8.89 -8.63
N ALA A 234 3.46 8.61 -9.95
CA ALA A 234 2.56 9.18 -10.95
C ALA A 234 1.10 8.69 -10.79
N ASP A 235 0.14 9.55 -11.07
CA ASP A 235 -1.27 9.16 -11.12
C ASP A 235 -1.54 8.21 -12.30
N VAL A 236 -2.24 7.09 -12.04
CA VAL A 236 -2.64 6.13 -13.08
C VAL A 236 -4.11 6.32 -13.41
N VAL A 237 -4.43 6.44 -14.70
CA VAL A 237 -5.80 6.58 -15.21
C VAL A 237 -6.04 5.58 -16.35
N ILE A 238 -7.09 4.79 -16.21
CA ILE A 238 -7.49 3.83 -17.26
C ILE A 238 -8.41 4.55 -18.24
N LEU A 239 -8.11 4.44 -19.53
CA LEU A 239 -8.89 5.07 -20.59
C LEU A 239 -9.81 4.02 -21.25
N SER A 240 -11.10 4.26 -21.22
CA SER A 240 -12.12 3.53 -21.97
C SER A 240 -12.63 4.38 -23.13
N GLY A 241 -12.54 3.86 -24.35
CA GLY A 241 -12.96 4.57 -25.56
C GLY A 241 -12.33 3.97 -26.82
N ASN A 242 -12.74 4.47 -27.98
CA ASN A 242 -12.12 4.03 -29.23
C ASN A 242 -10.73 4.67 -29.45
N VAL A 243 -9.97 4.12 -30.40
CA VAL A 243 -8.57 4.53 -30.65
C VAL A 243 -8.43 6.02 -30.98
N ASP A 244 -9.38 6.60 -31.72
CA ASP A 244 -9.29 8.00 -32.10
C ASP A 244 -9.63 8.94 -30.93
N GLU A 245 -10.60 8.57 -30.07
CA GLU A 245 -10.86 9.27 -28.82
C GLU A 245 -9.62 9.28 -27.91
N VAL A 246 -8.98 8.10 -27.72
CA VAL A 246 -7.75 8.00 -26.94
C VAL A 246 -6.63 8.84 -27.51
N LYS A 247 -6.38 8.80 -28.85
CA LYS A 247 -5.35 9.63 -29.51
C LYS A 247 -5.58 11.11 -29.27
N ASN A 248 -6.82 11.58 -29.52
CA ASN A 248 -7.16 12.99 -29.38
C ASN A 248 -7.03 13.45 -27.91
N PHE A 249 -7.44 12.61 -26.97
CA PHE A 249 -7.32 12.92 -25.55
C PHE A 249 -5.86 13.01 -25.13
N ILE A 250 -5.03 11.99 -25.44
CA ILE A 250 -3.60 11.99 -25.13
C ILE A 250 -2.88 13.20 -25.73
N ALA A 251 -3.15 13.54 -27.00
CA ALA A 251 -2.54 14.69 -27.65
C ALA A 251 -2.89 16.05 -26.97
N ARG A 252 -4.06 16.15 -26.32
CA ARG A 252 -4.40 17.34 -25.52
C ARG A 252 -3.67 17.33 -24.17
N GLN A 253 -3.72 16.19 -23.45
CA GLN A 253 -3.10 16.08 -22.11
C GLN A 253 -1.58 16.27 -22.17
N SER A 254 -0.92 15.76 -23.20
CA SER A 254 0.53 15.90 -23.40
C SER A 254 1.02 17.33 -23.65
N LYS A 255 0.11 18.30 -23.86
CA LYS A 255 0.46 19.71 -23.92
C LYS A 255 0.54 20.39 -22.57
N VAL A 256 -0.10 19.79 -21.57
CA VAL A 256 -0.28 20.37 -20.23
C VAL A 256 0.56 19.61 -19.20
N HIS A 257 0.67 18.27 -19.36
CA HIS A 257 1.33 17.38 -18.41
C HIS A 257 2.42 16.56 -19.10
N LYS A 258 3.41 16.12 -18.32
CA LYS A 258 4.32 15.07 -18.77
C LYS A 258 3.62 13.71 -18.69
N CYS A 259 2.99 13.31 -19.80
CA CYS A 259 2.18 12.12 -19.89
C CYS A 259 3.00 10.87 -20.28
N GLY A 260 2.72 9.76 -19.60
CA GLY A 260 3.10 8.42 -19.99
C GLY A 260 1.92 7.63 -20.52
N MET A 261 2.15 6.72 -21.47
CA MET A 261 1.14 5.82 -22.00
C MET A 261 1.64 4.37 -21.93
N LEU A 262 0.91 3.51 -21.24
CA LEU A 262 1.08 2.06 -21.33
C LEU A 262 0.33 1.56 -22.58
N VAL A 263 1.01 0.81 -23.42
CA VAL A 263 0.44 0.32 -24.68
C VAL A 263 0.67 -1.18 -24.87
N PHE A 264 0.04 -1.75 -25.87
CA PHE A 264 0.36 -3.06 -26.41
C PHE A 264 1.03 -2.92 -27.77
N ASP A 265 1.81 -3.93 -28.20
CA ASP A 265 2.58 -3.92 -29.43
C ASP A 265 1.71 -3.67 -30.68
N GLU A 266 0.45 -4.07 -30.62
CA GLU A 266 -0.54 -3.92 -31.70
C GLU A 266 -1.19 -2.54 -31.74
N PHE A 267 -0.94 -1.69 -30.74
CA PHE A 267 -1.54 -0.36 -30.67
C PHE A 267 -0.88 0.62 -31.65
N PRO A 268 -1.63 1.58 -32.19
CA PRO A 268 -1.04 2.66 -32.99
C PRO A 268 -0.13 3.55 -32.11
N LYS A 269 0.65 4.41 -32.76
CA LYS A 269 1.42 5.44 -32.06
C LYS A 269 0.49 6.46 -31.43
N PHE A 270 0.80 6.86 -30.21
CA PHE A 270 0.17 7.93 -29.44
C PHE A 270 1.14 9.10 -29.29
N ASP A 271 0.61 10.30 -29.08
CA ASP A 271 1.38 11.53 -28.87
C ASP A 271 1.57 11.77 -27.36
N ALA A 272 2.22 10.83 -26.70
CA ALA A 272 2.63 10.92 -25.30
C ALA A 272 4.15 11.09 -25.21
N GLN A 273 4.65 11.80 -24.18
CA GLN A 273 6.09 12.00 -24.01
C GLN A 273 6.82 10.69 -23.73
N GLU A 274 6.18 9.79 -22.98
CA GLU A 274 6.74 8.50 -22.65
C GLU A 274 5.76 7.38 -23.03
N ILE A 275 6.27 6.38 -23.75
CA ILE A 275 5.47 5.22 -24.16
C ILE A 275 6.21 3.95 -23.74
N ILE A 276 5.52 3.06 -23.02
CA ILE A 276 6.06 1.75 -22.62
C ILE A 276 5.09 0.66 -23.05
N SER A 277 5.60 -0.32 -23.81
CA SER A 277 4.83 -1.50 -24.19
C SER A 277 4.78 -2.53 -23.05
N LEU A 278 3.61 -3.07 -22.81
CA LEU A 278 3.37 -4.25 -21.97
C LEU A 278 3.53 -5.57 -22.74
N GLY A 279 3.89 -5.51 -24.03
CA GLY A 279 4.00 -6.64 -24.92
C GLY A 279 2.75 -6.83 -25.78
N SER A 280 2.54 -8.04 -26.29
CA SER A 280 1.44 -8.34 -27.21
C SER A 280 0.11 -8.58 -26.51
N LEU A 281 -1.01 -8.08 -27.07
CA LEU A 281 -2.39 -8.41 -26.68
C LEU A 281 -2.70 -9.90 -26.78
N LYS A 282 -1.93 -10.66 -27.57
CA LYS A 282 -2.09 -12.12 -27.70
C LYS A 282 -1.36 -12.89 -26.59
N ASN A 283 -0.54 -12.21 -25.80
CA ASN A 283 0.29 -12.82 -24.75
C ASN A 283 0.12 -12.14 -23.38
N PRO A 284 -0.90 -12.52 -22.60
CA PRO A 284 -1.08 -11.97 -21.24
C PRO A 284 0.15 -12.12 -20.32
N GLN A 285 0.98 -13.15 -20.53
CA GLN A 285 2.19 -13.35 -19.74
C GLN A 285 3.19 -12.21 -19.93
N SER A 286 3.32 -11.64 -21.14
CA SER A 286 4.18 -10.49 -21.38
C SER A 286 3.71 -9.27 -20.56
N ALA A 287 2.41 -9.03 -20.51
CA ALA A 287 1.85 -7.95 -19.72
C ALA A 287 2.03 -8.17 -18.20
N MET A 288 1.81 -9.38 -17.71
CA MET A 288 2.10 -9.72 -16.30
C MET A 288 3.57 -9.47 -15.95
N HIS A 289 4.50 -9.90 -16.82
CA HIS A 289 5.93 -9.74 -16.61
C HIS A 289 6.37 -8.27 -16.59
N ARG A 290 5.79 -7.44 -17.48
CA ARG A 290 6.19 -6.04 -17.70
C ARG A 290 5.51 -5.04 -16.78
N LEU A 291 4.31 -5.31 -16.26
CA LEU A 291 3.44 -4.32 -15.64
C LEU A 291 4.12 -3.51 -14.53
N PHE A 292 4.66 -4.17 -13.51
CA PHE A 292 5.27 -3.45 -12.38
C PHE A 292 6.57 -2.74 -12.76
N THR A 293 7.37 -3.35 -13.65
CA THR A 293 8.55 -2.70 -14.19
C THR A 293 8.17 -1.44 -14.99
N ALA A 294 7.15 -1.53 -15.83
CA ALA A 294 6.67 -0.39 -16.62
C ALA A 294 6.16 0.77 -15.75
N LEU A 295 5.41 0.47 -14.68
CA LEU A 295 4.96 1.50 -13.74
C LEU A 295 6.13 2.18 -13.04
N ARG A 296 7.18 1.44 -12.61
CA ARG A 296 8.39 2.01 -12.01
C ARG A 296 9.22 2.80 -13.03
N GLU A 297 9.37 2.32 -14.26
CA GLU A 297 10.05 3.03 -15.33
C GLU A 297 9.38 4.37 -15.65
N MET A 298 8.05 4.48 -15.56
CA MET A 298 7.33 5.74 -15.72
C MET A 298 7.70 6.75 -14.62
N ASP A 299 7.75 6.31 -13.35
CA ASP A 299 8.21 7.16 -12.23
C ASP A 299 9.66 7.63 -12.45
N GLU A 300 10.58 6.71 -12.83
CA GLU A 300 11.99 7.05 -13.11
C GLU A 300 12.14 8.09 -14.22
N ARG A 301 11.23 8.06 -15.20
CA ARG A 301 11.20 9.04 -16.30
C ARG A 301 10.52 10.35 -15.89
N GLY A 302 10.02 10.46 -14.67
CA GLY A 302 9.38 11.67 -14.13
C GLY A 302 8.05 11.98 -14.80
N VAL A 303 7.27 10.96 -15.15
CA VAL A 303 5.91 11.09 -15.67
C VAL A 303 5.00 11.55 -14.55
N GLU A 304 4.08 12.47 -14.83
CA GLU A 304 3.09 12.98 -13.87
C GLU A 304 1.80 12.14 -13.89
N ILE A 305 1.36 11.75 -15.09
CA ILE A 305 0.15 10.96 -15.29
C ILE A 305 0.45 9.81 -16.24
N ILE A 306 0.11 8.58 -15.81
CA ILE A 306 0.22 7.37 -16.62
C ILE A 306 -1.17 7.00 -17.13
N PHE A 307 -1.36 7.04 -18.43
CA PHE A 307 -2.56 6.53 -19.07
C PHE A 307 -2.38 5.06 -19.45
N ALA A 308 -3.41 4.27 -19.23
CA ALA A 308 -3.39 2.84 -19.53
C ALA A 308 -4.69 2.43 -20.25
N PRO A 309 -4.64 1.43 -21.13
CA PRO A 309 -5.84 0.94 -21.80
C PRO A 309 -6.70 0.12 -20.85
N GLU A 310 -7.98 0.07 -21.12
CA GLU A 310 -8.89 -0.89 -20.48
C GLU A 310 -8.49 -2.33 -20.83
N ILE A 311 -8.50 -3.20 -19.81
CA ILE A 311 -8.04 -4.59 -19.92
C ILE A 311 -9.17 -5.54 -19.55
N SER A 312 -9.27 -6.66 -20.28
CA SER A 312 -10.24 -7.71 -20.03
C SER A 312 -10.10 -8.36 -18.65
N GLU A 313 -11.23 -8.73 -18.03
CA GLU A 313 -11.29 -9.49 -16.77
C GLU A 313 -11.28 -11.01 -16.98
N LYS A 314 -10.95 -11.51 -18.17
CA LYS A 314 -11.00 -12.95 -18.50
C LYS A 314 -9.63 -13.60 -18.42
N GLU A 315 -9.60 -14.86 -18.03
CA GLU A 315 -8.40 -15.72 -17.98
C GLU A 315 -7.20 -15.03 -17.28
N ARG A 316 -6.02 -15.08 -17.89
CA ARG A 316 -4.80 -14.44 -17.36
C ARG A 316 -4.85 -12.92 -17.38
N TRP A 317 -5.68 -12.32 -18.24
CA TRP A 317 -5.89 -10.87 -18.23
C TRP A 317 -6.47 -10.38 -16.92
N ARG A 318 -7.26 -11.22 -16.21
CA ARG A 318 -7.78 -10.88 -14.87
C ARG A 318 -6.68 -10.50 -13.88
N ALA A 319 -5.49 -11.11 -13.96
CA ALA A 319 -4.37 -10.76 -13.10
C ALA A 319 -3.82 -9.36 -13.41
N VAL A 320 -3.64 -9.02 -14.70
CA VAL A 320 -3.19 -7.71 -15.16
C VAL A 320 -4.23 -6.64 -14.84
N HIS A 321 -5.50 -6.90 -15.16
CA HIS A 321 -6.64 -6.04 -14.82
C HIS A 321 -6.62 -5.69 -13.32
N ASN A 322 -6.64 -6.71 -12.46
CA ASN A 322 -6.67 -6.50 -11.00
C ASN A 322 -5.53 -5.60 -10.49
N ARG A 323 -4.29 -5.76 -11.00
CA ARG A 323 -3.14 -4.95 -10.55
C ARG A 323 -3.21 -3.53 -11.11
N LEU A 324 -3.56 -3.37 -12.37
CA LEU A 324 -3.62 -2.08 -13.04
C LEU A 324 -4.75 -1.21 -12.47
N TYR A 325 -5.96 -1.79 -12.30
CA TYR A 325 -7.09 -1.05 -11.72
C TYR A 325 -6.83 -0.65 -10.26
N ARG A 326 -6.15 -1.49 -9.47
CA ARG A 326 -5.72 -1.12 -8.12
C ARG A 326 -4.61 -0.05 -8.11
N ALA A 327 -3.70 -0.07 -9.08
CA ALA A 327 -2.72 1.00 -9.24
C ALA A 327 -3.40 2.34 -9.58
N ALA A 328 -4.44 2.28 -10.41
CA ALA A 328 -5.27 3.44 -10.77
C ALA A 328 -6.22 3.89 -9.65
N GLY A 329 -6.36 3.13 -8.54
CA GLY A 329 -7.37 3.40 -7.52
C GLY A 329 -8.79 3.36 -8.09
N GLU A 330 -9.04 2.42 -9.03
CA GLU A 330 -10.30 2.20 -9.77
C GLU A 330 -10.72 3.41 -10.64
N LYS A 331 -9.80 4.36 -10.93
CA LYS A 331 -10.06 5.51 -11.80
C LYS A 331 -10.15 5.07 -13.26
N VAL A 332 -11.34 5.03 -13.81
CA VAL A 332 -11.60 4.77 -15.24
C VAL A 332 -12.24 6.01 -15.84
N LEU A 333 -11.62 6.55 -16.88
CA LEU A 333 -12.15 7.68 -17.64
C LEU A 333 -12.76 7.19 -18.95
N ASN A 334 -14.09 7.26 -19.05
CA ASN A 334 -14.81 6.97 -20.29
C ASN A 334 -14.74 8.20 -21.22
N LEU A 335 -14.01 8.08 -22.31
CA LEU A 335 -13.77 9.18 -23.25
C LEU A 335 -15.00 9.53 -24.11
N SER A 336 -16.01 8.68 -24.16
CA SER A 336 -17.30 8.99 -24.79
C SER A 336 -18.20 9.85 -23.89
N ASP A 337 -17.87 10.02 -22.59
CA ASP A 337 -18.56 10.91 -21.66
C ASP A 337 -17.89 12.28 -21.62
N SER A 338 -18.46 13.23 -22.39
CA SER A 338 -17.92 14.57 -22.51
C SER A 338 -17.87 15.35 -21.18
N ALA A 339 -18.80 15.06 -20.25
CA ALA A 339 -18.82 15.71 -18.94
C ALA A 339 -17.66 15.20 -18.06
N ALA A 340 -17.48 13.86 -18.01
CA ALA A 340 -16.38 13.26 -17.27
C ALA A 340 -15.00 13.70 -17.80
N VAL A 341 -14.86 13.83 -19.13
CA VAL A 341 -13.62 14.33 -19.77
C VAL A 341 -13.37 15.80 -19.39
N SER A 342 -14.40 16.64 -19.46
CA SER A 342 -14.29 18.08 -19.09
C SER A 342 -13.93 18.24 -17.61
N ASP A 343 -14.56 17.49 -16.72
CA ASP A 343 -14.28 17.53 -15.28
C ASP A 343 -12.86 17.09 -14.96
N PHE A 344 -12.35 16.07 -15.68
CA PHE A 344 -10.96 15.63 -15.56
C PHE A 344 -9.99 16.72 -16.03
N GLU A 345 -10.22 17.35 -17.20
CA GLU A 345 -9.39 18.42 -17.76
C GLU A 345 -9.37 19.66 -16.84
N ILE A 346 -10.53 20.10 -16.33
CA ILE A 346 -10.61 21.22 -15.37
C ILE A 346 -9.88 20.89 -14.06
N GLY A 347 -10.00 19.67 -13.58
CA GLY A 347 -9.30 19.21 -12.38
C GLY A 347 -7.78 19.21 -12.55
N THR A 348 -7.28 18.83 -13.74
CA THR A 348 -5.85 18.81 -14.06
C THR A 348 -5.31 20.21 -14.34
N GLU A 349 -6.04 21.06 -15.06
CA GLU A 349 -5.66 22.47 -15.31
C GLU A 349 -5.57 23.30 -14.03
N LYS A 350 -6.48 23.11 -13.07
CA LYS A 350 -6.38 23.76 -11.76
C LYS A 350 -5.09 23.40 -11.02
N ASN A 351 -4.62 22.14 -11.12
CA ASN A 351 -3.37 21.73 -10.52
C ASN A 351 -2.14 22.36 -11.18
N VAL A 352 -2.19 22.70 -12.49
CA VAL A 352 -1.12 23.38 -13.21
C VAL A 352 -1.12 24.88 -12.94
N LEU A 353 -2.31 25.51 -12.90
CA LEU A 353 -2.45 26.95 -12.63
C LEU A 353 -2.08 27.29 -11.18
N ASP A 354 -2.32 26.34 -10.23
CA ASP A 354 -1.93 26.50 -8.83
C ASP A 354 -0.39 26.30 -8.62
N ALA A 355 0.31 25.63 -9.53
CA ALA A 355 1.76 25.46 -9.47
C ALA A 355 2.56 26.69 -9.96
N ASP A 356 2.00 27.48 -10.89
CA ASP A 356 2.65 28.66 -11.45
C ASP A 356 2.23 30.00 -10.75
N SER A 357 1.28 29.98 -9.82
CA SER A 357 0.81 31.15 -9.11
C SER A 357 1.26 31.18 -7.65
N GLU A 358 2.56 31.05 -7.35
CA GLU A 358 3.12 31.55 -6.10
C GLU A 358 3.23 33.07 -6.10
N THR A 359 2.11 33.76 -6.19
CA THR A 359 1.96 35.08 -5.58
C THR A 359 1.36 34.86 -4.21
N LYS A 360 2.15 35.05 -3.16
CA LYS A 360 1.70 35.10 -1.78
C LYS A 360 0.55 36.10 -1.67
N ASP A 361 -0.68 35.59 -1.68
CA ASP A 361 -1.83 36.38 -1.26
C ASP A 361 -1.82 36.47 0.26
N GLU A 362 -1.28 37.56 0.77
CA GLU A 362 -1.19 37.87 2.22
C GLU A 362 -2.55 38.06 2.89
N SER A 363 -3.66 37.94 2.15
CA SER A 363 -5.02 38.25 2.64
C SER A 363 -5.88 37.04 3.01
N ARG A 364 -5.40 35.79 2.80
CA ARG A 364 -6.21 34.60 3.14
C ARG A 364 -5.94 34.08 4.55
N ALA A 365 -7.00 33.57 5.21
CA ALA A 365 -6.88 32.87 6.50
C ALA A 365 -5.90 31.68 6.40
N LYS A 366 -4.91 31.60 7.30
CA LYS A 366 -3.94 30.51 7.35
C LYS A 366 -4.59 29.18 7.68
N LYS A 367 -4.13 28.10 7.03
CA LYS A 367 -4.67 26.75 7.18
C LYS A 367 -3.72 25.81 7.90
N VAL A 368 -4.18 25.21 8.99
CA VAL A 368 -3.44 24.21 9.77
C VAL A 368 -4.11 22.84 9.60
N LEU A 369 -3.32 21.80 9.30
CA LEU A 369 -3.79 20.43 9.19
C LEU A 369 -3.25 19.57 10.33
N PHE A 370 -4.15 19.01 11.15
CA PHE A 370 -3.79 18.08 12.22
C PHE A 370 -3.90 16.63 11.73
N VAL A 371 -2.85 15.81 11.91
CA VAL A 371 -2.86 14.42 11.44
C VAL A 371 -2.54 13.44 12.56
N CYS A 372 -3.36 12.39 12.67
CA CYS A 372 -3.12 11.22 13.52
C CYS A 372 -3.35 9.92 12.74
N THR A 373 -3.43 8.77 13.41
CA THR A 373 -3.63 7.47 12.74
C THR A 373 -5.01 7.37 12.09
N GLY A 374 -6.09 7.38 12.88
CA GLY A 374 -7.45 7.08 12.40
C GLY A 374 -8.39 8.29 12.29
N ASN A 375 -7.95 9.52 12.63
CA ASN A 375 -8.78 10.73 12.63
C ASN A 375 -10.09 10.62 13.44
N THR A 376 -10.07 9.85 14.51
CA THR A 376 -11.23 9.65 15.40
C THR A 376 -11.03 10.18 16.82
N CYS A 377 -9.76 10.40 17.24
CA CYS A 377 -9.45 10.82 18.61
C CYS A 377 -8.63 12.11 18.63
N ARG A 378 -7.31 12.04 18.50
CA ARG A 378 -6.36 13.16 18.71
C ARG A 378 -6.56 14.31 17.73
N SER A 379 -6.54 14.07 16.44
CA SER A 379 -6.61 15.13 15.43
C SER A 379 -7.95 15.85 15.37
N PRO A 380 -9.15 15.20 15.57
CA PRO A 380 -10.41 15.93 15.69
C PRO A 380 -10.51 16.82 16.94
N MET A 381 -9.94 16.36 18.08
CA MET A 381 -9.87 17.20 19.29
C MET A 381 -8.96 18.42 19.05
N ALA A 382 -7.82 18.22 18.37
CA ALA A 382 -6.91 19.31 18.03
C ALA A 382 -7.55 20.33 17.08
N GLU A 383 -8.28 19.89 16.03
CA GLU A 383 -9.05 20.73 15.12
C GLU A 383 -10.09 21.58 15.89
N GLY A 384 -10.88 20.93 16.73
CA GLY A 384 -11.90 21.62 17.52
C GLY A 384 -11.32 22.67 18.48
N LEU A 385 -10.24 22.34 19.19
CA LEU A 385 -9.53 23.24 20.09
C LEU A 385 -8.94 24.46 19.36
N PHE A 386 -8.25 24.20 18.24
CA PHE A 386 -7.62 25.25 17.45
C PHE A 386 -8.63 26.24 16.90
N ASN A 387 -9.69 25.75 16.26
CA ASN A 387 -10.73 26.58 15.69
C ASN A 387 -11.48 27.38 16.77
N TYR A 388 -11.70 26.78 17.93
CA TYR A 388 -12.31 27.48 19.08
C TYR A 388 -11.41 28.61 19.59
N GLU A 389 -10.12 28.36 19.80
CA GLU A 389 -9.20 29.39 20.31
C GLU A 389 -8.92 30.48 19.25
N CYS A 390 -8.84 30.15 17.96
CA CYS A 390 -8.71 31.15 16.89
C CYS A 390 -9.91 32.09 16.89
N LYS A 391 -11.14 31.56 16.94
CA LYS A 391 -12.36 32.37 17.02
C LYS A 391 -12.40 33.28 18.25
N LYS A 392 -12.02 32.75 19.40
CA LYS A 392 -11.99 33.49 20.67
C LYS A 392 -10.96 34.63 20.68
N ARG A 393 -9.83 34.46 20.00
CA ARG A 393 -8.70 35.43 19.94
C ARG A 393 -8.76 36.35 18.74
N GLY A 394 -9.72 36.14 17.80
CA GLY A 394 -9.79 36.90 16.55
C GLY A 394 -8.61 36.64 15.60
N ILE A 395 -8.06 35.43 15.63
CA ILE A 395 -6.94 35.00 14.74
C ILE A 395 -7.56 34.48 13.43
N GLU A 396 -7.15 35.04 12.30
CA GLU A 396 -7.56 34.62 10.96
C GLU A 396 -6.82 33.32 10.53
N ALA A 397 -7.19 32.22 11.17
CA ALA A 397 -6.68 30.90 10.85
C ALA A 397 -7.78 29.84 11.03
N VAL A 398 -7.71 28.75 10.27
CA VAL A 398 -8.64 27.62 10.33
C VAL A 398 -7.87 26.33 10.34
N ALA A 399 -8.30 25.37 11.14
CA ALA A 399 -7.76 24.03 11.15
C ALA A 399 -8.73 23.02 10.53
N GLU A 400 -8.13 22.04 9.88
CA GLU A 400 -8.75 20.80 9.44
C GLU A 400 -7.98 19.62 10.04
N SER A 401 -8.57 18.40 10.01
CA SER A 401 -7.85 17.21 10.44
C SER A 401 -8.04 16.03 9.50
N ALA A 402 -7.07 15.11 9.48
CA ALA A 402 -7.10 13.91 8.67
C ALA A 402 -6.42 12.73 9.39
N GLY A 403 -6.59 11.52 8.89
CA GLY A 403 -5.92 10.31 9.36
C GLY A 403 -5.04 9.68 8.31
N LEU A 404 -3.95 9.06 8.75
CA LEU A 404 -3.11 8.25 7.86
C LEU A 404 -3.85 6.98 7.39
N PHE A 405 -4.81 6.51 8.20
CA PHE A 405 -5.61 5.31 7.98
C PHE A 405 -7.04 5.57 8.52
N ALA A 406 -7.76 6.47 7.87
CA ALA A 406 -9.12 6.82 8.22
C ALA A 406 -10.12 6.03 7.36
N ASP A 407 -11.28 5.70 7.94
CA ASP A 407 -12.30 4.81 7.39
C ASP A 407 -13.71 5.42 7.38
N GLU A 408 -13.81 6.76 7.37
CA GLU A 408 -15.06 7.53 7.46
C GLU A 408 -15.88 7.30 8.73
N SER A 409 -15.27 6.72 9.77
CA SER A 409 -15.91 6.50 11.07
C SER A 409 -16.32 7.80 11.76
N ALA A 410 -17.30 7.71 12.62
CA ALA A 410 -17.63 8.80 13.54
C ALA A 410 -16.48 9.07 14.51
N VAL A 411 -16.38 10.30 15.00
CA VAL A 411 -15.47 10.64 16.09
C VAL A 411 -15.72 9.72 17.31
N SER A 412 -14.65 9.35 18.01
CA SER A 412 -14.75 8.53 19.22
C SER A 412 -15.71 9.15 20.23
N ARG A 413 -16.57 8.31 20.85
CA ARG A 413 -17.54 8.75 21.85
C ARG A 413 -16.86 9.54 22.99
N ASN A 414 -15.72 9.04 23.45
CA ASN A 414 -14.97 9.68 24.54
C ASN A 414 -14.35 11.01 24.09
N SER A 415 -13.87 11.14 22.84
CA SER A 415 -13.42 12.42 22.29
C SER A 415 -14.54 13.46 22.31
N ALA A 416 -15.72 13.10 21.79
CA ALA A 416 -16.87 14.00 21.77
C ALA A 416 -17.34 14.37 23.18
N ALA A 417 -17.30 13.42 24.13
CA ALA A 417 -17.70 13.66 25.53
C ALA A 417 -16.79 14.67 26.21
N VAL A 418 -15.46 14.45 26.17
CA VAL A 418 -14.50 15.35 26.85
C VAL A 418 -14.41 16.72 26.22
N MET A 419 -14.61 16.83 24.90
CA MET A 419 -14.67 18.15 24.23
C MET A 419 -15.93 18.93 24.60
N ARG A 420 -17.06 18.26 24.78
CA ARG A 420 -18.32 18.91 25.22
C ARG A 420 -18.22 19.45 26.65
N GLU A 421 -17.41 18.85 27.54
CA GLU A 421 -17.14 19.38 28.89
C GLU A 421 -16.61 20.81 28.87
N ILE A 422 -15.90 21.21 27.81
CA ILE A 422 -15.31 22.53 27.62
C ILE A 422 -16.08 23.40 26.60
N GLY A 423 -17.30 22.97 26.25
CA GLY A 423 -18.17 23.71 25.34
C GLY A 423 -17.88 23.61 23.86
N ILE A 424 -17.05 22.62 23.46
CA ILE A 424 -16.70 22.38 22.05
C ILE A 424 -17.40 21.11 21.57
N ASP A 425 -18.27 21.23 20.56
CA ASP A 425 -18.97 20.08 19.97
C ASP A 425 -18.27 19.63 18.67
N ILE A 426 -17.73 18.40 18.71
CA ILE A 426 -17.12 17.72 17.56
C ILE A 426 -17.92 16.48 17.13
N SER A 427 -19.14 16.30 17.60
CA SER A 427 -19.94 15.09 17.37
C SER A 427 -20.27 14.81 15.91
N ASN A 428 -20.29 15.85 15.08
CA ASN A 428 -20.55 15.77 13.64
C ASN A 428 -19.30 15.39 12.83
N HIS A 429 -18.11 15.32 13.46
CA HIS A 429 -16.89 14.98 12.75
C HIS A 429 -16.96 13.55 12.19
N ARG A 430 -16.49 13.40 10.95
CA ARG A 430 -16.25 12.12 10.28
C ARG A 430 -14.79 12.03 9.94
N SER A 431 -14.19 10.88 10.25
CA SER A 431 -12.78 10.65 9.92
C SER A 431 -12.60 10.66 8.40
N ARG A 432 -11.53 11.27 7.94
CA ARG A 432 -11.19 11.37 6.52
C ARG A 432 -9.73 11.02 6.30
N GLN A 433 -9.50 10.27 5.21
CA GLN A 433 -8.16 9.87 4.80
C GLN A 433 -7.33 11.10 4.44
N LEU A 434 -6.07 11.13 4.89
CA LEU A 434 -5.12 12.16 4.47
C LEU A 434 -4.85 12.05 2.97
N THR A 435 -4.98 13.18 2.25
CA THR A 435 -4.68 13.25 0.82
C THR A 435 -3.54 14.24 0.53
N PRO A 436 -2.85 14.11 -0.62
CA PRO A 436 -1.83 15.07 -1.04
C PRO A 436 -2.36 16.51 -1.09
N GLU A 437 -3.59 16.70 -1.58
CA GLU A 437 -4.24 18.01 -1.73
C GLU A 437 -4.50 18.69 -0.37
N MET A 438 -4.77 17.93 0.69
CA MET A 438 -4.92 18.46 2.04
C MET A 438 -3.58 19.01 2.55
N ILE A 439 -2.47 18.29 2.28
CA ILE A 439 -1.12 18.75 2.62
C ILE A 439 -0.77 20.01 1.82
N ASP A 440 -1.05 20.03 0.52
CA ASP A 440 -0.73 21.18 -0.35
C ASP A 440 -1.44 22.45 0.09
N LYS A 441 -2.73 22.33 0.45
CA LYS A 441 -3.56 23.45 0.90
C LYS A 441 -3.23 23.95 2.31
N ALA A 442 -2.51 23.17 3.10
CA ALA A 442 -2.14 23.53 4.46
C ALA A 442 -0.86 24.39 4.47
N ASP A 443 -0.87 25.47 5.23
CA ASP A 443 0.30 26.30 5.50
C ASP A 443 1.19 25.66 6.59
N LEU A 444 0.59 24.84 7.46
CA LEU A 444 1.27 24.09 8.52
C LEU A 444 0.57 22.73 8.72
N VAL A 445 1.35 21.65 8.77
CA VAL A 445 0.87 20.30 9.10
C VAL A 445 1.47 19.87 10.43
N LEU A 446 0.62 19.68 11.45
CA LEU A 446 1.03 19.22 12.77
C LEU A 446 0.58 17.77 13.00
N VAL A 447 1.55 16.91 13.25
CA VAL A 447 1.32 15.49 13.49
C VAL A 447 1.51 15.11 14.95
N MET A 448 0.80 14.08 15.40
CA MET A 448 0.76 13.70 16.83
C MET A 448 2.04 13.00 17.30
N THR A 449 2.80 12.34 16.42
CA THR A 449 4.01 11.59 16.76
C THR A 449 5.06 11.67 15.64
N ALA A 450 6.32 11.37 15.97
CA ALA A 450 7.40 11.25 14.99
C ALA A 450 7.11 10.16 13.94
N SER A 451 6.43 9.08 14.33
CA SER A 451 6.01 8.02 13.39
C SER A 451 5.04 8.55 12.33
N HIS A 452 4.06 9.39 12.70
CA HIS A 452 3.15 10.02 11.74
C HIS A 452 3.92 10.92 10.77
N LYS A 453 4.87 11.74 11.27
CA LYS A 453 5.74 12.58 10.43
C LYS A 453 6.51 11.74 9.40
N MET A 454 7.20 10.70 9.88
CA MET A 454 7.96 9.82 9.00
C MET A 454 7.08 9.12 7.95
N THR A 455 5.87 8.73 8.32
CA THR A 455 4.91 8.12 7.38
C THR A 455 4.50 9.11 6.29
N ILE A 456 4.20 10.38 6.66
CA ILE A 456 3.84 11.42 5.68
C ILE A 456 5.03 11.71 4.76
N LEU A 457 6.21 11.99 5.32
CA LEU A 457 7.41 12.29 4.53
C LEU A 457 7.78 11.12 3.61
N SER A 458 7.59 9.88 4.05
CA SER A 458 7.85 8.69 3.23
C SER A 458 6.78 8.47 2.15
N ALA A 459 5.52 8.83 2.41
CA ALA A 459 4.42 8.68 1.46
C ALA A 459 4.42 9.77 0.38
N PHE A 460 5.01 10.93 0.66
CA PHE A 460 5.01 12.10 -0.22
C PHE A 460 6.43 12.59 -0.55
N LEU A 461 7.37 11.65 -0.76
CA LEU A 461 8.80 11.92 -1.04
C LEU A 461 9.05 12.82 -2.26
N SER A 462 8.14 12.83 -3.23
CA SER A 462 8.23 13.67 -4.43
C SER A 462 7.91 15.15 -4.17
N LYS A 463 7.33 15.47 -3.00
CA LYS A 463 6.94 16.83 -2.63
C LYS A 463 7.91 17.39 -1.59
N LYS A 464 8.37 18.63 -1.79
CA LYS A 464 9.12 19.36 -0.74
C LYS A 464 8.13 19.81 0.34
N ILE A 465 7.84 18.94 1.31
CA ILE A 465 6.93 19.21 2.42
C ILE A 465 7.63 19.19 3.79
N ASP A 466 8.96 18.98 3.80
CA ASP A 466 9.77 18.93 5.04
C ASP A 466 9.71 20.26 5.82
N ASP A 467 9.47 21.36 5.11
CA ASP A 467 9.39 22.72 5.64
C ASP A 467 8.05 23.07 6.27
N LYS A 468 7.00 22.24 6.11
CA LYS A 468 5.67 22.47 6.67
C LYS A 468 5.09 21.30 7.48
N VAL A 469 5.73 20.12 7.52
CA VAL A 469 5.29 18.96 8.30
C VAL A 469 6.12 18.80 9.56
N PHE A 470 5.51 19.03 10.71
CA PHE A 470 6.18 19.00 12.01
C PHE A 470 5.41 18.15 13.02
N THR A 471 6.13 17.53 13.95
CA THR A 471 5.54 17.17 15.25
C THR A 471 5.36 18.43 16.09
N PHE A 472 4.54 18.37 17.13
CA PHE A 472 4.49 19.48 18.10
C PHE A 472 5.87 19.75 18.72
N SER A 473 6.66 18.70 18.97
CA SER A 473 8.03 18.83 19.49
C SER A 473 8.94 19.59 18.53
N ASP A 474 8.92 19.22 17.24
CA ASP A 474 9.76 19.88 16.22
C ASP A 474 9.33 21.34 16.05
N TYR A 475 8.03 21.60 15.98
CA TYR A 475 7.51 22.93 15.75
C TYR A 475 7.78 23.87 16.91
N LEU A 476 7.57 23.41 18.14
CA LEU A 476 7.74 24.24 19.35
C LEU A 476 9.20 24.30 19.84
N GLY A 477 10.09 23.42 19.37
CA GLY A 477 11.49 23.32 19.82
C GLY A 477 11.62 22.80 21.26
N THR A 478 10.60 22.13 21.80
CA THR A 478 10.59 21.56 23.14
C THR A 478 9.95 20.17 23.13
N PRO A 479 10.41 19.21 23.95
CA PRO A 479 9.80 17.88 24.04
C PRO A 479 8.29 18.00 24.32
N SER A 480 7.47 17.53 23.38
CA SER A 480 6.01 17.72 23.41
C SER A 480 5.31 16.55 22.73
N GLU A 481 5.12 15.45 23.46
CA GLU A 481 4.42 14.29 22.95
C GLU A 481 2.91 14.37 23.23
N VAL A 482 2.09 13.96 22.26
CA VAL A 482 0.64 13.82 22.41
C VAL A 482 0.34 12.37 22.74
N PRO A 483 -0.16 12.04 23.95
CA PRO A 483 -0.45 10.68 24.35
C PRO A 483 -1.60 10.10 23.48
N ASP A 484 -1.55 8.79 23.20
CA ASP A 484 -2.62 8.12 22.48
C ASP A 484 -3.72 7.68 23.44
N PRO A 485 -4.95 8.25 23.35
CA PRO A 485 -6.05 7.90 24.25
C PRO A 485 -6.83 6.65 23.78
N PHE A 486 -6.48 6.09 22.62
CA PHE A 486 -7.23 4.98 22.02
C PHE A 486 -7.33 3.77 22.96
N GLY A 487 -8.55 3.24 23.18
CA GLY A 487 -8.82 2.16 24.11
C GLY A 487 -8.95 2.56 25.58
N GLY A 488 -8.66 3.83 25.93
CA GLY A 488 -8.78 4.36 27.29
C GLY A 488 -10.19 4.85 27.65
N ASP A 489 -10.38 5.13 28.93
CA ASP A 489 -11.59 5.75 29.46
C ASP A 489 -11.60 7.29 29.26
N GLU A 490 -12.65 7.96 29.70
CA GLU A 490 -12.79 9.42 29.60
C GLU A 490 -11.65 10.17 30.31
N THR A 491 -11.05 9.61 31.36
CA THR A 491 -9.93 10.25 32.09
C THR A 491 -8.70 10.32 31.22
N VAL A 492 -8.38 9.24 30.48
CA VAL A 492 -7.26 9.20 29.52
C VAL A 492 -7.52 10.21 28.38
N TYR A 493 -8.74 10.27 27.87
CA TYR A 493 -9.11 11.24 26.82
C TYR A 493 -9.05 12.68 27.32
N ARG A 494 -9.43 12.94 28.56
CA ARG A 494 -9.34 14.29 29.19
C ARG A 494 -7.89 14.71 29.32
N THR A 495 -6.99 13.83 29.74
CA THR A 495 -5.54 14.09 29.81
C THR A 495 -4.98 14.42 28.41
N CYS A 496 -5.38 13.68 27.38
CA CYS A 496 -4.97 13.94 26.00
C CYS A 496 -5.50 15.31 25.50
N ARG A 497 -6.78 15.63 25.74
CA ARG A 497 -7.40 16.92 25.41
C ARG A 497 -6.66 18.09 26.06
N ASP A 498 -6.40 18.00 27.36
CA ASP A 498 -5.77 19.07 28.12
C ASP A 498 -4.32 19.30 27.62
N LYS A 499 -3.61 18.20 27.28
CA LYS A 499 -2.28 18.30 26.65
C LYS A 499 -2.34 18.95 25.26
N LEU A 500 -3.31 18.59 24.44
CA LEU A 500 -3.54 19.25 23.14
C LEU A 500 -3.87 20.73 23.29
N ALA A 501 -4.69 21.12 24.27
CA ALA A 501 -5.03 22.50 24.55
C ALA A 501 -3.78 23.33 24.92
N GLU A 502 -2.92 22.79 25.80
CA GLU A 502 -1.63 23.40 26.14
C GLU A 502 -0.72 23.62 24.91
N LEU A 503 -0.64 22.59 24.04
CA LEU A 503 0.24 22.65 22.87
C LEU A 503 -0.30 23.61 21.81
N ILE A 504 -1.60 23.64 21.58
CA ILE A 504 -2.26 24.55 20.64
C ILE A 504 -2.12 25.99 21.11
N ASP A 505 -2.24 26.26 22.40
CA ASP A 505 -1.98 27.58 22.96
C ASP A 505 -0.55 28.07 22.62
N LYS A 506 0.45 27.20 22.79
CA LYS A 506 1.85 27.51 22.44
C LYS A 506 2.04 27.73 20.95
N VAL A 507 1.36 26.95 20.08
CA VAL A 507 1.40 27.13 18.61
C VAL A 507 0.84 28.49 18.23
N LEU A 508 -0.34 28.86 18.76
CA LEU A 508 -0.97 30.14 18.48
C LEU A 508 -0.15 31.33 18.98
N ASN A 509 0.52 31.20 20.15
CA ASN A 509 1.38 32.24 20.71
C ASN A 509 2.69 32.41 19.94
N LYS A 510 3.20 31.34 19.32
CA LYS A 510 4.41 31.41 18.48
C LYS A 510 4.12 32.12 17.14
N GLY A 511 2.90 32.07 16.66
CA GLY A 511 2.52 32.46 15.30
C GLY A 511 2.96 31.44 14.24
N PHE A 512 2.37 31.49 13.06
CA PHE A 512 2.70 30.62 11.92
C PHE A 512 2.39 31.30 10.59
#